data_7f57edbe66c6f0e163cfb8d35f548158
#
_entry.id   7f57edbe66c6f0e163cfb8d35f548158
#
_cell.length_a   1.000
_cell.length_b   1.000
_cell.length_c   1.000
_cell.angle_alpha   90.00
_cell.angle_beta   90.00
_cell.angle_gamma   90.00
#
_symmetry.space_group_name_H-M   'P 1'
#
loop_
_entity.id
_entity.type
_entity.pdbx_description
1 polymer ?
#
loop_
_entity_poly.entity_id
_entity_poly.type
_entity_poly.pdbx_seq_one_letter_code
_entity_poly.pdbx_strand_id
1 'polypeptide(L)'
;MDWSTQRVVILGGARQGTALARYLVAQGAQVTLSDLKAAHQLDLQLLAGLPVRFVLGEHPLSLLDECDLLCLSGGVPTDLPIVQEARRRGIPLSNDAGLFLDACPAPVIGITGSAGKTTTTTLVGEMLKADNPGRAVWVGGNIGNPLISDLDRIQPGDRVVMELSSFQLELMNRSPHIACITNITPNHLDRHGTLEAYIAAKRRILDFQSPDDWRVLSADNSVTAALGGEGASTLWFSTRGRPAEDGAWVDEAGNLRVRLSRASSPELQAAEGAVICH
;
A
#
# COMPACT_ATOMS: atom_id res chain seq x y z
N MET A 1 -13.56 -12.12 7.43
CA MET A 1 -12.79 -13.03 8.31
C MET A 1 -13.34 -12.86 9.73
N ASP A 2 -13.58 -13.94 10.44
CA ASP A 2 -13.97 -13.88 11.87
C ASP A 2 -12.70 -13.77 12.71
N TRP A 3 -12.50 -12.62 13.34
CA TRP A 3 -11.32 -12.35 14.15
C TRP A 3 -11.42 -12.85 15.58
N SER A 4 -12.63 -13.19 16.05
CA SER A 4 -12.88 -13.55 17.47
C SER A 4 -12.14 -14.82 17.93
N THR A 5 -11.74 -15.66 16.99
CA THR A 5 -10.99 -16.89 17.24
C THR A 5 -9.50 -16.78 16.87
N GLN A 6 -9.07 -15.64 16.32
CA GLN A 6 -7.72 -15.48 15.79
C GLN A 6 -6.74 -14.96 16.83
N ARG A 7 -5.58 -15.60 16.92
CA ARG A 7 -4.43 -15.19 17.72
C ARG A 7 -3.39 -14.54 16.80
N VAL A 8 -3.28 -13.23 16.90
CA VAL A 8 -2.43 -12.44 16.00
C VAL A 8 -1.20 -11.95 16.77
N VAL A 9 -0.03 -12.26 16.24
CA VAL A 9 1.24 -11.67 16.71
C VAL A 9 1.64 -10.54 15.77
N ILE A 10 1.92 -9.37 16.36
CA ILE A 10 2.39 -8.20 15.62
C ILE A 10 3.84 -7.93 16.03
N LEU A 11 4.74 -7.91 15.06
CA LEU A 11 6.13 -7.51 15.26
C LEU A 11 6.28 -6.01 14.94
N GLY A 12 6.80 -5.25 15.90
CA GLY A 12 7.01 -3.81 15.82
C GLY A 12 5.87 -2.99 16.41
N GLY A 13 6.16 -2.27 17.50
CA GLY A 13 5.24 -1.42 18.27
C GLY A 13 5.27 0.06 17.88
N ALA A 14 5.72 0.40 16.65
CA ALA A 14 5.65 1.74 16.12
C ALA A 14 4.24 2.05 15.57
N ARG A 15 4.07 3.23 14.97
CA ARG A 15 2.79 3.78 14.49
C ARG A 15 1.88 2.78 13.76
N GLN A 16 2.42 1.99 12.82
CA GLN A 16 1.64 1.01 12.05
C GLN A 16 1.23 -0.19 12.91
N GLY A 17 2.16 -0.71 13.72
CA GLY A 17 1.88 -1.85 14.59
C GLY A 17 0.87 -1.53 15.70
N THR A 18 0.94 -0.33 16.30
CA THR A 18 -0.04 0.12 17.31
C THR A 18 -1.42 0.35 16.69
N ALA A 19 -1.48 0.94 15.49
CA ALA A 19 -2.73 1.11 14.76
C ALA A 19 -3.39 -0.23 14.41
N LEU A 20 -2.59 -1.19 13.92
CA LEU A 20 -3.04 -2.53 13.60
C LEU A 20 -3.52 -3.29 14.85
N ALA A 21 -2.78 -3.21 15.95
CA ALA A 21 -3.16 -3.85 17.22
C ALA A 21 -4.52 -3.34 17.71
N ARG A 22 -4.71 -2.01 17.67
CA ARG A 22 -5.99 -1.39 18.04
C ARG A 22 -7.15 -1.87 17.16
N TYR A 23 -6.95 -1.91 15.85
CA TYR A 23 -7.96 -2.41 14.92
C TYR A 23 -8.32 -3.87 15.20
N LEU A 24 -7.34 -4.75 15.32
CA LEU A 24 -7.57 -6.18 15.54
C LEU A 24 -8.25 -6.48 16.87
N VAL A 25 -7.89 -5.77 17.95
CA VAL A 25 -8.58 -5.86 19.23
C VAL A 25 -10.05 -5.44 19.10
N ALA A 26 -10.32 -4.35 18.39
CA ALA A 26 -11.70 -3.90 18.14
C ALA A 26 -12.52 -4.91 17.32
N GLN A 27 -11.85 -5.72 16.48
CA GLN A 27 -12.46 -6.83 15.74
C GLN A 27 -12.59 -8.13 16.57
N GLY A 28 -12.12 -8.15 17.81
CA GLY A 28 -12.21 -9.29 18.73
C GLY A 28 -11.03 -10.25 18.71
N ALA A 29 -9.96 -9.97 17.98
CA ALA A 29 -8.77 -10.82 17.93
C ALA A 29 -7.99 -10.82 19.25
N GLN A 30 -7.34 -11.93 19.56
CA GLN A 30 -6.35 -12.00 20.62
C GLN A 30 -5.00 -11.48 20.11
N VAL A 31 -4.58 -10.32 20.57
CA VAL A 31 -3.41 -9.63 20.04
C VAL A 31 -2.22 -9.69 20.99
N THR A 32 -1.08 -10.16 20.47
CA THR A 32 0.23 -10.02 21.11
C THR A 32 1.08 -9.06 20.27
N LEU A 33 1.54 -7.97 20.87
CA LEU A 33 2.48 -7.03 20.25
C LEU A 33 3.88 -7.28 20.81
N SER A 34 4.82 -7.57 19.91
CA SER A 34 6.22 -7.80 20.26
C SER A 34 7.12 -6.75 19.59
N ASP A 35 8.08 -6.22 20.33
CA ASP A 35 9.08 -5.28 19.84
C ASP A 35 10.44 -5.56 20.49
N LEU A 36 11.53 -5.30 19.75
CA LEU A 36 12.89 -5.38 20.30
C LEU A 36 13.21 -4.27 21.30
N LYS A 37 12.46 -3.17 21.23
CA LYS A 37 12.59 -2.04 22.17
C LYS A 37 11.88 -2.35 23.47
N ALA A 38 12.41 -1.80 24.56
CA ALA A 38 11.74 -1.81 25.87
C ALA A 38 10.56 -0.83 25.90
N ALA A 39 9.62 -1.02 26.84
CA ALA A 39 8.38 -0.24 26.94
C ALA A 39 8.60 1.30 26.97
N HIS A 40 9.64 1.76 27.67
CA HIS A 40 9.95 3.20 27.80
C HIS A 40 10.42 3.85 26.48
N GLN A 41 10.73 3.06 25.45
CA GLN A 41 11.18 3.50 24.12
C GLN A 41 10.06 3.51 23.09
N LEU A 42 8.85 3.08 23.47
CA LEU A 42 7.68 2.96 22.62
C LEU A 42 6.54 3.87 23.10
N ASP A 43 5.84 4.48 22.16
CA ASP A 43 4.57 5.15 22.45
C ASP A 43 3.42 4.15 22.36
N LEU A 44 3.03 3.61 23.49
CA LEU A 44 1.96 2.63 23.63
C LEU A 44 0.65 3.24 24.16
N GLN A 45 0.52 4.57 24.25
CA GLN A 45 -0.65 5.23 24.81
C GLN A 45 -1.95 4.86 24.07
N LEU A 46 -1.88 4.67 22.75
CA LEU A 46 -3.01 4.23 21.93
C LEU A 46 -3.54 2.84 22.29
N LEU A 47 -2.75 2.03 23.00
CA LEU A 47 -3.09 0.68 23.43
C LEU A 47 -3.41 0.59 24.93
N ALA A 48 -3.36 1.72 25.65
CA ALA A 48 -3.64 1.74 27.08
C ALA A 48 -5.08 1.29 27.37
N GLY A 49 -5.22 0.32 28.28
CA GLY A 49 -6.53 -0.25 28.66
C GLY A 49 -7.10 -1.27 27.64
N LEU A 50 -6.45 -1.51 26.52
CA LEU A 50 -6.84 -2.55 25.58
C LEU A 50 -6.24 -3.93 25.98
N PRO A 51 -6.92 -5.04 25.70
CA PRO A 51 -6.46 -6.39 26.01
C PRO A 51 -5.35 -6.87 25.05
N VAL A 52 -4.24 -6.14 25.02
CA VAL A 52 -3.05 -6.47 24.22
C VAL A 52 -2.00 -7.08 25.14
N ARG A 53 -1.49 -8.26 24.80
CA ARG A 53 -0.31 -8.84 25.44
C ARG A 53 0.95 -8.21 24.86
N PHE A 54 1.86 -7.76 25.72
CA PHE A 54 3.15 -7.19 25.29
C PHE A 54 4.29 -8.17 25.56
N VAL A 55 5.19 -8.32 24.55
CA VAL A 55 6.47 -9.03 24.66
C VAL A 55 7.54 -8.11 24.11
N LEU A 56 8.28 -7.45 25.01
CA LEU A 56 9.18 -6.35 24.68
C LEU A 56 10.62 -6.70 25.04
N GLY A 57 11.57 -6.22 24.22
CA GLY A 57 12.99 -6.48 24.35
C GLY A 57 13.48 -7.64 23.48
N GLU A 58 12.61 -8.51 23.03
CA GLU A 58 12.94 -9.67 22.21
C GLU A 58 11.76 -10.17 21.37
N HIS A 59 12.05 -11.04 20.40
CA HIS A 59 11.05 -11.79 19.64
C HIS A 59 11.27 -13.30 19.85
N PRO A 60 10.81 -13.90 20.96
CA PRO A 60 11.01 -15.32 21.20
C PRO A 60 10.18 -16.16 20.23
N LEU A 61 10.76 -17.27 19.76
CA LEU A 61 10.09 -18.18 18.80
C LEU A 61 8.81 -18.81 19.38
N SER A 62 8.69 -18.90 20.71
CA SER A 62 7.47 -19.35 21.38
C SER A 62 6.23 -18.50 21.13
N LEU A 63 6.39 -17.27 20.61
CA LEU A 63 5.26 -16.46 20.14
C LEU A 63 4.49 -17.14 18.99
N LEU A 64 5.14 -18.03 18.26
CA LEU A 64 4.55 -18.74 17.13
C LEU A 64 3.77 -20.01 17.54
N ASP A 65 3.89 -20.47 18.80
CA ASP A 65 3.25 -21.72 19.24
C ASP A 65 1.73 -21.61 19.26
N GLU A 66 1.23 -20.41 19.45
CA GLU A 66 -0.18 -20.09 19.41
C GLU A 66 -0.47 -18.90 18.49
N CYS A 67 0.12 -18.88 17.28
CA CYS A 67 -0.01 -17.80 16.32
C CYS A 67 -0.73 -18.26 15.06
N ASP A 68 -1.89 -17.68 14.77
CA ASP A 68 -2.66 -17.99 13.59
C ASP A 68 -2.32 -17.02 12.43
N LEU A 69 -1.79 -15.82 12.75
CA LEU A 69 -1.32 -14.82 11.80
C LEU A 69 -0.18 -14.01 12.39
N LEU A 70 0.93 -13.90 11.68
CA LEU A 70 2.05 -13.04 12.04
C LEU A 70 2.04 -11.77 11.19
N CYS A 71 1.88 -10.60 11.83
CA CYS A 71 1.89 -9.30 11.17
C CYS A 71 3.21 -8.57 11.41
N LEU A 72 3.77 -7.98 10.36
CA LEU A 72 4.99 -7.19 10.43
C LEU A 72 4.67 -5.71 10.23
N SER A 73 5.07 -4.86 11.17
CA SER A 73 5.08 -3.40 10.98
C SER A 73 6.15 -3.01 9.96
N GLY A 74 5.92 -1.95 9.18
CA GLY A 74 6.70 -1.61 7.98
C GLY A 74 8.22 -1.40 8.14
N GLY A 75 8.72 -1.32 9.38
CA GLY A 75 10.16 -1.26 9.69
C GLY A 75 10.80 -2.61 10.03
N VAL A 76 10.01 -3.66 10.22
CA VAL A 76 10.48 -4.98 10.67
C VAL A 76 11.04 -5.77 9.50
N PRO A 77 12.28 -6.27 9.59
CA PRO A 77 12.90 -7.09 8.54
C PRO A 77 12.19 -8.43 8.34
N THR A 78 12.06 -8.87 7.10
CA THR A 78 11.47 -10.16 6.74
C THR A 78 12.45 -11.34 6.89
N ASP A 79 13.71 -11.08 7.16
CA ASP A 79 14.78 -12.07 7.40
C ASP A 79 15.02 -12.40 8.88
N LEU A 80 14.23 -11.81 9.79
CA LEU A 80 14.32 -12.16 11.21
C LEU A 80 14.08 -13.64 11.46
N PRO A 81 14.78 -14.27 12.44
CA PRO A 81 14.61 -15.69 12.76
C PRO A 81 13.14 -16.10 13.01
N ILE A 82 12.38 -15.27 13.71
CA ILE A 82 10.96 -15.53 13.97
C ILE A 82 10.12 -15.52 12.69
N VAL A 83 10.43 -14.66 11.72
CA VAL A 83 9.71 -14.58 10.44
C VAL A 83 10.04 -15.80 9.57
N GLN A 84 11.32 -16.22 9.54
CA GLN A 84 11.74 -17.44 8.85
C GLN A 84 11.09 -18.68 9.44
N GLU A 85 11.02 -18.77 10.77
CA GLU A 85 10.36 -19.88 11.46
C GLU A 85 8.84 -19.87 11.21
N ALA A 86 8.19 -18.73 11.19
CA ALA A 86 6.78 -18.62 10.82
C ALA A 86 6.51 -19.16 9.41
N ARG A 87 7.35 -18.78 8.43
CA ARG A 87 7.28 -19.34 7.06
C ARG A 87 7.46 -20.85 7.05
N ARG A 88 8.44 -21.37 7.79
CA ARG A 88 8.70 -22.81 7.90
C ARG A 88 7.51 -23.57 8.50
N ARG A 89 6.80 -22.97 9.45
CA ARG A 89 5.58 -23.55 10.09
C ARG A 89 4.32 -23.33 9.24
N GLY A 90 4.40 -22.63 8.12
CA GLY A 90 3.23 -22.30 7.28
C GLY A 90 2.29 -21.27 7.92
N ILE A 91 2.76 -20.48 8.89
CA ILE A 91 1.96 -19.41 9.52
C ILE A 91 1.85 -18.26 8.49
N PRO A 92 0.64 -17.81 8.19
CA PRO A 92 0.44 -16.69 7.26
C PRO A 92 1.12 -15.41 7.75
N LEU A 93 1.66 -14.64 6.81
CA LEU A 93 2.27 -13.35 7.07
C LEU A 93 1.41 -12.24 6.47
N SER A 94 1.27 -11.11 7.18
CA SER A 94 0.58 -9.93 6.68
C SER A 94 1.16 -8.65 7.29
N ASN A 95 0.52 -7.52 6.99
CA ASN A 95 0.81 -6.21 7.57
C ASN A 95 -0.46 -5.34 7.60
N ASP A 96 -0.34 -4.12 8.11
CA ASP A 96 -1.44 -3.16 8.16
C ASP A 96 -2.03 -2.84 6.78
N ALA A 97 -1.18 -2.72 5.75
CA ALA A 97 -1.59 -2.41 4.39
C ALA A 97 -2.36 -3.55 3.72
N GLY A 98 -1.88 -4.79 3.89
CA GLY A 98 -2.54 -5.98 3.37
C GLY A 98 -3.91 -6.18 3.99
N LEU A 99 -4.00 -6.15 5.33
CA LEU A 99 -5.27 -6.30 6.03
C LEU A 99 -6.24 -5.14 5.73
N PHE A 100 -5.72 -3.94 5.52
CA PHE A 100 -6.54 -2.81 5.07
C PHE A 100 -7.16 -3.08 3.70
N LEU A 101 -6.37 -3.49 2.70
CA LEU A 101 -6.89 -3.79 1.35
C LEU A 101 -7.91 -4.93 1.35
N ASP A 102 -7.72 -5.93 2.22
CA ASP A 102 -8.66 -7.05 2.34
C ASP A 102 -10.03 -6.62 2.86
N ALA A 103 -10.08 -5.61 3.73
CA ALA A 103 -11.29 -5.19 4.43
C ALA A 103 -11.90 -3.87 3.92
N CYS A 104 -11.17 -3.08 3.12
CA CYS A 104 -11.63 -1.77 2.66
C CYS A 104 -12.82 -1.91 1.70
N PRO A 105 -13.98 -1.30 2.01
CA PRO A 105 -15.15 -1.37 1.16
C PRO A 105 -15.11 -0.41 -0.05
N ALA A 106 -14.19 0.56 -0.04
CA ALA A 106 -14.06 1.60 -1.06
C ALA A 106 -12.98 1.25 -2.10
N PRO A 107 -13.07 1.76 -3.33
CA PRO A 107 -11.99 1.66 -4.30
C PRO A 107 -10.70 2.30 -3.80
N VAL A 108 -9.59 1.58 -3.92
CA VAL A 108 -8.28 2.02 -3.47
C VAL A 108 -7.38 2.35 -4.66
N ILE A 109 -6.75 3.53 -4.60
CA ILE A 109 -5.66 3.96 -5.47
C ILE A 109 -4.37 3.77 -4.69
N GLY A 110 -3.56 2.77 -5.07
CA GLY A 110 -2.29 2.47 -4.42
C GLY A 110 -1.14 3.10 -5.18
N ILE A 111 -0.25 3.79 -4.47
CA ILE A 111 0.88 4.51 -5.08
C ILE A 111 2.19 4.04 -4.45
N THR A 112 3.10 3.55 -5.30
CA THR A 112 4.46 3.20 -4.91
C THR A 112 5.49 3.79 -5.88
N GLY A 113 6.76 3.59 -5.58
CA GLY A 113 7.90 4.02 -6.38
C GLY A 113 9.15 4.23 -5.54
N SER A 114 10.28 4.47 -6.17
CA SER A 114 11.51 4.84 -5.46
C SER A 114 11.43 6.28 -4.96
N ALA A 115 10.96 7.21 -5.79
CA ALA A 115 10.77 8.62 -5.49
C ALA A 115 9.37 9.09 -5.91
N GLY A 116 8.90 10.22 -5.35
CA GLY A 116 7.65 10.88 -5.74
C GLY A 116 6.38 10.31 -5.14
N LYS A 117 6.42 9.21 -4.39
CA LYS A 117 5.23 8.59 -3.78
C LYS A 117 4.37 9.57 -2.99
N THR A 118 4.96 10.22 -1.99
CA THR A 118 4.26 11.14 -1.09
C THR A 118 3.62 12.31 -1.83
N THR A 119 4.37 12.93 -2.73
CA THR A 119 3.87 14.04 -3.55
C THR A 119 2.69 13.59 -4.41
N THR A 120 2.83 12.46 -5.11
CA THR A 120 1.76 11.92 -5.96
C THR A 120 0.52 11.54 -5.14
N THR A 121 0.71 10.87 -3.99
CA THR A 121 -0.40 10.48 -3.10
C THR A 121 -1.16 11.71 -2.61
N THR A 122 -0.45 12.75 -2.18
CA THR A 122 -1.06 14.00 -1.72
C THR A 122 -1.81 14.70 -2.85
N LEU A 123 -1.19 14.87 -4.02
CA LEU A 123 -1.81 15.54 -5.17
C LEU A 123 -3.07 14.80 -5.66
N VAL A 124 -3.02 13.48 -5.79
CA VAL A 124 -4.20 12.67 -6.17
C VAL A 124 -5.31 12.83 -5.14
N GLY A 125 -4.97 12.84 -3.85
CA GLY A 125 -5.94 13.08 -2.78
C GLY A 125 -6.62 14.45 -2.89
N GLU A 126 -5.86 15.52 -3.13
CA GLU A 126 -6.40 16.87 -3.29
C GLU A 126 -7.25 17.01 -4.57
N MET A 127 -6.82 16.42 -5.69
CA MET A 127 -7.60 16.39 -6.93
C MET A 127 -8.96 15.70 -6.73
N LEU A 128 -8.99 14.54 -6.07
CA LEU A 128 -10.23 13.82 -5.79
C LEU A 128 -11.18 14.59 -4.85
N LYS A 129 -10.65 15.31 -3.87
CA LYS A 129 -11.44 16.19 -3.00
C LYS A 129 -12.06 17.36 -3.77
N ALA A 130 -11.30 17.93 -4.70
CA ALA A 130 -11.78 19.04 -5.54
C ALA A 130 -12.83 18.60 -6.56
N ASP A 131 -12.67 17.39 -7.14
CA ASP A 131 -13.59 16.83 -8.13
C ASP A 131 -14.98 16.52 -7.56
N ASN A 132 -15.05 16.01 -6.34
CA ASN A 132 -16.33 15.65 -5.72
C ASN A 132 -16.37 16.04 -4.21
N PRO A 133 -16.75 17.29 -3.89
CA PRO A 133 -16.80 17.78 -2.50
C PRO A 133 -17.76 17.03 -1.57
N GLY A 134 -18.71 16.28 -2.12
CA GLY A 134 -19.68 15.49 -1.34
C GLY A 134 -19.22 14.08 -0.98
N ARG A 135 -18.02 13.67 -1.43
CA ARG A 135 -17.47 12.31 -1.22
C ARG A 135 -16.22 12.39 -0.34
N ALA A 136 -16.15 11.51 0.67
CA ALA A 136 -14.95 11.44 1.50
C ALA A 136 -13.75 10.87 0.73
N VAL A 137 -12.58 11.49 0.93
CA VAL A 137 -11.30 11.05 0.37
C VAL A 137 -10.32 10.80 1.51
N TRP A 138 -9.91 9.54 1.64
CA TRP A 138 -9.01 9.07 2.67
C TRP A 138 -7.59 8.96 2.10
N VAL A 139 -6.64 9.65 2.71
CA VAL A 139 -5.23 9.68 2.24
C VAL A 139 -4.32 9.23 3.37
N GLY A 140 -3.50 8.21 3.12
CA GLY A 140 -2.61 7.69 4.17
C GLY A 140 -1.79 6.48 3.73
N GLY A 141 -1.52 5.57 4.67
CA GLY A 141 -0.72 4.36 4.48
C GLY A 141 0.69 4.50 5.03
N ASN A 142 1.72 4.39 4.19
CA ASN A 142 3.11 4.59 4.60
C ASN A 142 3.38 6.03 5.08
N ILE A 143 2.56 6.98 4.67
CA ILE A 143 2.57 8.39 5.12
C ILE A 143 1.36 8.69 6.00
N GLY A 144 1.42 9.80 6.72
CA GLY A 144 0.29 10.28 7.50
C GLY A 144 -0.19 9.26 8.53
N ASN A 145 -1.51 9.07 8.61
CA ASN A 145 -2.13 8.10 9.48
C ASN A 145 -2.19 6.72 8.80
N PRO A 146 -1.90 5.60 9.50
CA PRO A 146 -2.19 4.27 8.98
C PRO A 146 -3.69 4.13 8.71
N LEU A 147 -4.06 3.88 7.44
CA LEU A 147 -5.46 3.84 7.00
C LEU A 147 -6.30 2.79 7.73
N ILE A 148 -5.66 1.75 8.25
CA ILE A 148 -6.32 0.73 9.09
C ILE A 148 -7.02 1.34 10.33
N SER A 149 -6.57 2.50 10.79
CA SER A 149 -7.18 3.22 11.93
C SER A 149 -8.53 3.86 11.60
N ASP A 150 -8.82 4.05 10.33
CA ASP A 150 -10.03 4.74 9.86
C ASP A 150 -11.00 3.78 9.12
N LEU A 151 -10.66 2.49 9.06
CA LEU A 151 -11.36 1.51 8.23
C LEU A 151 -12.85 1.40 8.55
N ASP A 152 -13.24 1.50 9.81
CA ASP A 152 -14.63 1.48 10.30
C ASP A 152 -15.46 2.69 9.85
N ARG A 153 -14.79 3.76 9.41
CA ARG A 153 -15.42 5.02 8.95
C ARG A 153 -15.55 5.09 7.43
N ILE A 154 -14.77 4.28 6.71
CA ILE A 154 -14.74 4.28 5.24
C ILE A 154 -16.00 3.64 4.68
N GLN A 155 -16.67 4.33 3.76
CA GLN A 155 -17.89 3.86 3.10
C GLN A 155 -17.61 3.41 1.65
N PRO A 156 -18.43 2.52 1.07
CA PRO A 156 -18.23 2.04 -0.31
C PRO A 156 -18.18 3.15 -1.37
N GLY A 157 -18.85 4.28 -1.10
CA GLY A 157 -18.86 5.46 -1.98
C GLY A 157 -17.62 6.34 -1.91
N ASP A 158 -16.78 6.15 -0.90
CA ASP A 158 -15.58 6.96 -0.69
C ASP A 158 -14.48 6.66 -1.71
N ARG A 159 -13.37 7.41 -1.60
CA ARG A 159 -12.12 7.15 -2.34
C ARG A 159 -10.98 7.03 -1.35
N VAL A 160 -10.09 6.09 -1.61
CA VAL A 160 -8.88 5.89 -0.79
C VAL A 160 -7.66 6.06 -1.67
N VAL A 161 -6.70 6.88 -1.21
CA VAL A 161 -5.39 7.05 -1.83
C VAL A 161 -4.33 6.59 -0.83
N MET A 162 -3.65 5.50 -1.18
CA MET A 162 -2.77 4.77 -0.27
C MET A 162 -1.33 4.79 -0.75
N GLU A 163 -0.43 5.40 0.02
CA GLU A 163 1.00 5.24 -0.20
C GLU A 163 1.47 3.87 0.29
N LEU A 164 2.22 3.17 -0.56
CA LEU A 164 2.76 1.84 -0.27
C LEU A 164 4.28 1.80 -0.38
N SER A 165 4.95 1.34 0.68
CA SER A 165 6.38 1.05 0.67
C SER A 165 6.67 -0.32 0.05
N SER A 166 7.92 -0.56 -0.38
CA SER A 166 8.34 -1.89 -0.86
C SER A 166 8.22 -2.96 0.23
N PHE A 167 8.46 -2.60 1.48
CA PHE A 167 8.36 -3.52 2.63
C PHE A 167 6.92 -3.96 2.90
N GLN A 168 5.95 -3.06 2.76
CA GLN A 168 4.54 -3.43 2.86
C GLN A 168 4.13 -4.34 1.70
N LEU A 169 4.55 -4.01 0.48
CA LEU A 169 4.23 -4.77 -0.72
C LEU A 169 4.76 -6.21 -0.68
N GLU A 170 5.92 -6.48 -0.07
CA GLU A 170 6.49 -7.84 0.04
C GLU A 170 5.53 -8.87 0.64
N LEU A 171 4.65 -8.44 1.54
CA LEU A 171 3.72 -9.32 2.26
C LEU A 171 2.29 -9.26 1.74
N MET A 172 2.02 -8.39 0.76
CA MET A 172 0.68 -8.23 0.22
C MET A 172 0.35 -9.34 -0.78
N ASN A 173 -0.87 -9.82 -0.73
CA ASN A 173 -1.45 -10.83 -1.62
C ASN A 173 -2.69 -10.31 -2.37
N ARG A 174 -2.87 -8.99 -2.37
CA ARG A 174 -3.95 -8.27 -3.06
C ARG A 174 -3.42 -6.96 -3.64
N SER A 175 -3.94 -6.57 -4.78
CA SER A 175 -3.61 -5.30 -5.44
C SER A 175 -4.75 -4.28 -5.25
N PRO A 176 -4.44 -2.97 -5.25
CA PRO A 176 -5.46 -1.93 -5.31
C PRO A 176 -6.12 -1.90 -6.70
N HIS A 177 -7.33 -1.33 -6.79
CA HIS A 177 -8.08 -1.17 -8.05
C HIS A 177 -7.33 -0.32 -9.08
N ILE A 178 -6.63 0.72 -8.60
CA ILE A 178 -5.71 1.51 -9.43
C ILE A 178 -4.34 1.43 -8.76
N ALA A 179 -3.35 0.89 -9.47
CA ALA A 179 -2.00 0.73 -8.98
C ALA A 179 -1.04 1.63 -9.77
N CYS A 180 -0.39 2.58 -9.08
CA CYS A 180 0.57 3.50 -9.66
C CYS A 180 2.00 3.15 -9.20
N ILE A 181 2.92 3.03 -10.16
CA ILE A 181 4.35 2.99 -9.91
C ILE A 181 5.01 4.19 -10.55
N THR A 182 5.45 5.14 -9.74
CA THR A 182 6.03 6.41 -10.22
C THR A 182 7.35 6.20 -10.96
N ASN A 183 8.25 5.44 -10.36
CA ASN A 183 9.55 5.03 -10.93
C ASN A 183 10.16 3.91 -10.10
N ILE A 184 11.10 3.18 -10.68
CA ILE A 184 11.95 2.24 -9.95
C ILE A 184 13.41 2.55 -10.30
N THR A 185 14.16 2.98 -9.31
CA THR A 185 15.61 3.21 -9.34
C THR A 185 16.26 2.54 -8.13
N PRO A 186 17.53 2.17 -8.15
CA PRO A 186 18.19 1.54 -7.01
C PRO A 186 17.98 2.31 -5.71
N ASN A 187 17.38 1.67 -4.73
CA ASN A 187 17.13 2.21 -3.39
C ASN A 187 16.91 1.05 -2.41
N HIS A 188 17.21 1.26 -1.11
CA HIS A 188 17.03 0.26 -0.05
C HIS A 188 17.70 -1.10 -0.36
N LEU A 189 18.82 -1.12 -1.08
CA LEU A 189 19.52 -2.36 -1.43
C LEU A 189 20.18 -3.02 -0.20
N ASP A 190 20.45 -2.24 0.85
CA ASP A 190 20.84 -2.73 2.18
C ASP A 190 19.79 -3.65 2.81
N ARG A 191 18.52 -3.52 2.42
CA ARG A 191 17.40 -4.28 2.95
C ARG A 191 16.90 -5.36 1.98
N HIS A 192 16.79 -5.04 0.70
CA HIS A 192 16.33 -5.99 -0.33
C HIS A 192 17.44 -6.88 -0.88
N GLY A 193 18.71 -6.57 -0.62
CA GLY A 193 19.87 -7.29 -1.11
C GLY A 193 20.20 -7.01 -2.57
N THR A 194 19.24 -7.10 -3.49
CA THR A 194 19.46 -6.86 -4.93
C THR A 194 18.40 -5.93 -5.53
N LEU A 195 18.71 -5.35 -6.69
CA LEU A 195 17.75 -4.53 -7.43
C LEU A 195 16.55 -5.36 -7.92
N GLU A 196 16.79 -6.60 -8.32
CA GLU A 196 15.75 -7.54 -8.78
C GLU A 196 14.75 -7.84 -7.66
N ALA A 197 15.21 -8.06 -6.43
CA ALA A 197 14.35 -8.26 -5.27
C ALA A 197 13.52 -7.00 -4.97
N TYR A 198 14.12 -5.81 -5.07
CA TYR A 198 13.43 -4.54 -4.91
C TYR A 198 12.36 -4.31 -5.99
N ILE A 199 12.68 -4.63 -7.26
CA ILE A 199 11.71 -4.58 -8.36
C ILE A 199 10.56 -5.56 -8.11
N ALA A 200 10.88 -6.79 -7.73
CA ALA A 200 9.89 -7.82 -7.43
C ALA A 200 8.95 -7.40 -6.29
N ALA A 201 9.50 -6.81 -5.21
CA ALA A 201 8.70 -6.28 -4.11
C ALA A 201 7.71 -5.20 -4.58
N LYS A 202 8.15 -4.24 -5.42
CA LYS A 202 7.27 -3.19 -5.94
C LYS A 202 6.25 -3.70 -6.95
N ARG A 203 6.63 -4.68 -7.79
CA ARG A 203 5.75 -5.27 -8.79
C ARG A 203 4.52 -5.92 -8.15
N ARG A 204 4.62 -6.39 -6.90
CA ARG A 204 3.48 -7.00 -6.20
C ARG A 204 2.24 -6.10 -6.12
N ILE A 205 2.38 -4.79 -6.25
CA ILE A 205 1.23 -3.88 -6.35
C ILE A 205 0.35 -4.18 -7.59
N LEU A 206 0.93 -4.82 -8.62
CA LEU A 206 0.29 -5.18 -9.89
C LEU A 206 -0.11 -6.65 -9.97
N ASP A 207 0.57 -7.55 -9.24
CA ASP A 207 0.55 -9.00 -9.46
C ASP A 207 -0.82 -9.65 -9.21
N PHE A 208 -1.71 -8.99 -8.45
CA PHE A 208 -3.02 -9.50 -8.08
C PHE A 208 -4.17 -8.71 -8.71
N GLN A 209 -3.89 -7.87 -9.70
CA GLN A 209 -4.89 -7.11 -10.42
C GLN A 209 -5.70 -7.99 -11.35
N SER A 210 -6.99 -7.69 -11.45
CA SER A 210 -7.93 -8.25 -12.41
C SER A 210 -7.98 -7.43 -13.71
N PRO A 211 -8.63 -7.91 -14.77
CA PRO A 211 -8.83 -7.14 -16.00
C PRO A 211 -9.64 -5.85 -15.81
N ASP A 212 -10.41 -5.74 -14.72
CA ASP A 212 -11.22 -4.55 -14.40
C ASP A 212 -10.42 -3.47 -13.66
N ASP A 213 -9.18 -3.79 -13.27
CA ASP A 213 -8.28 -2.89 -12.57
C ASP A 213 -7.43 -2.06 -13.54
N TRP A 214 -6.74 -1.04 -12.99
CA TRP A 214 -5.91 -0.13 -13.78
C TRP A 214 -4.49 -0.05 -13.25
N ARG A 215 -3.53 -0.01 -14.18
CA ARG A 215 -2.11 0.29 -13.94
C ARG A 215 -1.80 1.70 -14.42
N VAL A 216 -1.03 2.45 -13.63
CA VAL A 216 -0.51 3.76 -14.02
C VAL A 216 1.02 3.70 -13.92
N LEU A 217 1.70 3.67 -15.06
CA LEU A 217 3.14 3.39 -15.14
C LEU A 217 3.90 4.48 -15.90
N SER A 218 5.14 4.76 -15.46
CA SER A 218 6.03 5.67 -16.17
C SER A 218 6.59 5.01 -17.43
N ALA A 219 6.37 5.64 -18.58
CA ALA A 219 7.02 5.27 -19.85
C ALA A 219 8.49 5.72 -19.91
N ASP A 220 8.88 6.70 -19.09
CA ASP A 220 10.23 7.27 -19.07
C ASP A 220 11.24 6.44 -18.27
N ASN A 221 10.78 5.54 -17.41
CA ASN A 221 11.61 4.68 -16.61
C ASN A 221 11.60 3.27 -17.21
N SER A 222 12.75 2.77 -17.64
CA SER A 222 12.87 1.49 -18.34
C SER A 222 12.36 0.28 -17.55
N VAL A 223 12.48 0.33 -16.21
CA VAL A 223 12.00 -0.74 -15.35
C VAL A 223 10.47 -0.74 -15.31
N THR A 224 9.84 0.42 -15.09
CA THR A 224 8.38 0.50 -15.06
C THR A 224 7.76 0.26 -16.44
N ALA A 225 8.41 0.70 -17.51
CA ALA A 225 7.97 0.43 -18.88
C ALA A 225 7.93 -1.08 -19.20
N ALA A 226 8.83 -1.87 -18.61
CA ALA A 226 8.86 -3.33 -18.75
C ALA A 226 7.79 -4.05 -17.88
N LEU A 227 7.10 -3.36 -16.99
CA LEU A 227 6.04 -3.93 -16.13
C LEU A 227 4.64 -3.84 -16.76
N GLY A 228 4.48 -3.14 -17.88
CA GLY A 228 3.27 -3.18 -18.68
C GLY A 228 3.07 -4.59 -19.28
N GLY A 229 1.83 -4.94 -19.61
CA GLY A 229 1.56 -6.25 -20.18
C GLY A 229 0.08 -6.62 -20.14
N GLU A 230 -0.22 -7.90 -20.37
CA GLU A 230 -1.58 -8.44 -20.36
C GLU A 230 -2.24 -8.36 -18.97
N GLY A 231 -3.55 -8.39 -18.94
CA GLY A 231 -4.37 -8.33 -17.72
C GLY A 231 -5.04 -6.97 -17.54
N ALA A 232 -4.74 -6.26 -16.46
CA ALA A 232 -5.31 -4.94 -16.16
C ALA A 232 -4.98 -3.89 -17.24
N SER A 233 -5.88 -2.93 -17.44
CA SER A 233 -5.66 -1.82 -18.38
C SER A 233 -4.50 -0.95 -17.92
N THR A 234 -3.62 -0.56 -18.85
CA THR A 234 -2.43 0.26 -18.53
C THR A 234 -2.60 1.67 -19.06
N LEU A 235 -2.39 2.66 -18.21
CA LEU A 235 -2.23 4.08 -18.54
C LEU A 235 -0.77 4.47 -18.35
N TRP A 236 -0.20 5.08 -19.35
CA TRP A 236 1.18 5.52 -19.34
C TRP A 236 1.29 7.00 -19.02
N PHE A 237 2.30 7.38 -18.27
CA PHE A 237 2.66 8.80 -18.16
C PHE A 237 4.10 9.04 -18.59
N SER A 238 4.35 10.21 -19.19
CA SER A 238 5.66 10.59 -19.70
C SER A 238 5.87 12.11 -19.66
N THR A 239 7.08 12.52 -19.33
CA THR A 239 7.57 13.90 -19.49
C THR A 239 8.41 14.09 -20.75
N ARG A 240 8.66 13.01 -21.50
CA ARG A 240 9.54 12.99 -22.70
C ARG A 240 8.78 12.92 -24.01
N GLY A 241 7.46 12.92 -23.96
CA GLY A 241 6.62 12.90 -25.15
C GLY A 241 5.47 11.91 -25.06
N ARG A 242 4.71 11.81 -26.15
CA ARG A 242 3.48 11.01 -26.20
C ARG A 242 3.75 9.51 -26.11
N PRO A 243 3.14 8.79 -25.15
CA PRO A 243 3.18 7.33 -25.10
C PRO A 243 2.51 6.69 -26.33
N ALA A 244 2.89 5.46 -26.66
CA ALA A 244 2.29 4.71 -27.77
C ALA A 244 0.80 4.38 -27.53
N GLU A 245 0.45 4.15 -26.27
CA GLU A 245 -0.89 3.77 -25.82
C GLU A 245 -1.56 4.91 -25.03
N ASP A 246 -2.68 4.61 -24.37
CA ASP A 246 -3.42 5.55 -23.53
C ASP A 246 -2.58 6.06 -22.36
N GLY A 247 -2.77 7.33 -22.04
CA GLY A 247 -2.02 7.93 -20.94
C GLY A 247 -1.98 9.45 -20.97
N ALA A 248 -1.07 10.01 -20.17
CA ALA A 248 -0.81 11.43 -20.04
C ALA A 248 0.65 11.75 -20.36
N TRP A 249 0.90 12.89 -20.98
CA TRP A 249 2.26 13.33 -21.27
C TRP A 249 2.38 14.85 -21.31
N VAL A 250 3.60 15.35 -21.21
CA VAL A 250 3.92 16.75 -21.44
C VAL A 250 4.34 16.89 -22.90
N ASP A 251 3.69 17.81 -23.65
CA ASP A 251 4.07 18.11 -25.03
C ASP A 251 5.29 19.05 -25.10
N GLU A 252 5.79 19.30 -26.33
CA GLU A 252 6.96 20.15 -26.54
C GLU A 252 6.75 21.63 -26.09
N ALA A 253 5.50 22.07 -25.97
CA ALA A 253 5.14 23.39 -25.45
C ALA A 253 4.98 23.41 -23.92
N GLY A 254 5.19 22.28 -23.23
CA GLY A 254 5.03 22.16 -21.79
C GLY A 254 3.60 21.91 -21.32
N ASN A 255 2.64 21.68 -22.22
CA ASN A 255 1.26 21.42 -21.84
C ASN A 255 1.05 19.95 -21.47
N LEU A 256 0.24 19.70 -20.44
CA LEU A 256 -0.23 18.36 -20.11
C LEU A 256 -1.29 17.93 -21.13
N ARG A 257 -1.08 16.76 -21.73
CA ARG A 257 -1.98 16.09 -22.67
C ARG A 257 -2.45 14.76 -22.11
N VAL A 258 -3.68 14.37 -22.43
CA VAL A 258 -4.27 13.10 -22.03
C VAL A 258 -4.92 12.44 -23.25
N ARG A 259 -4.79 11.11 -23.35
CA ARG A 259 -5.52 10.27 -24.30
C ARG A 259 -6.06 9.04 -23.58
N LEU A 260 -7.36 8.80 -23.71
CA LEU A 260 -8.06 7.66 -23.10
C LEU A 260 -9.01 7.05 -24.13
N SER A 261 -8.54 6.09 -24.93
CA SER A 261 -9.32 5.46 -26.01
C SER A 261 -10.41 4.51 -25.50
N ARG A 262 -10.28 4.03 -24.27
CA ARG A 262 -11.21 3.10 -23.62
C ARG A 262 -12.07 3.75 -22.53
N ALA A 263 -12.20 5.07 -22.58
CA ALA A 263 -13.05 5.75 -21.61
C ALA A 263 -14.50 5.32 -21.75
N SER A 264 -14.98 4.59 -20.74
CA SER A 264 -16.38 4.10 -20.69
C SER A 264 -17.38 5.17 -20.22
N SER A 265 -16.93 6.40 -19.92
CA SER A 265 -17.81 7.51 -19.55
C SER A 265 -17.70 8.67 -20.53
N PRO A 266 -18.81 9.40 -20.80
CA PRO A 266 -18.81 10.61 -21.64
C PRO A 266 -17.88 11.69 -21.12
N GLU A 267 -17.68 11.79 -19.81
CA GLU A 267 -16.82 12.77 -19.14
C GLU A 267 -15.33 12.51 -19.43
N LEU A 268 -14.93 11.23 -19.47
CA LEU A 268 -13.57 10.85 -19.83
C LEU A 268 -13.30 10.99 -21.34
N GLN A 269 -14.30 10.78 -22.19
CA GLN A 269 -14.20 11.03 -23.64
C GLN A 269 -14.06 12.54 -23.93
N ALA A 270 -14.71 13.39 -23.14
CA ALA A 270 -14.58 14.84 -23.25
C ALA A 270 -13.18 15.35 -22.86
N ALA A 271 -12.42 14.58 -22.09
CA ALA A 271 -11.04 14.89 -21.73
C ALA A 271 -10.02 14.54 -22.84
N GLU A 272 -10.44 13.84 -23.89
CA GLU A 272 -9.57 13.48 -25.00
C GLU A 272 -9.11 14.74 -25.74
N GLY A 273 -7.82 15.05 -25.65
CA GLY A 273 -7.25 16.27 -26.23
C GLY A 273 -7.33 17.52 -25.32
N ALA A 274 -7.83 17.41 -24.10
CA ALA A 274 -7.82 18.52 -23.16
C ALA A 274 -6.38 19.00 -22.91
N VAL A 275 -6.18 20.30 -23.07
CA VAL A 275 -4.94 21.00 -22.71
C VAL A 275 -5.13 21.55 -21.32
N ILE A 276 -4.48 20.95 -20.33
CA ILE A 276 -4.40 21.54 -18.99
C ILE A 276 -3.21 22.50 -19.03
N CYS A 277 -3.50 23.80 -19.20
CA CYS A 277 -2.48 24.83 -19.07
C CYS A 277 -2.18 25.08 -17.60
N HIS A 278 -0.89 25.24 -17.28
CA HIS A 278 -0.43 25.78 -16.00
C HIS A 278 -0.52 27.31 -16.02
#